data_b05d1f0bf8a86b8c444d5dd440d17653
#
_entry.id   b05d1f0bf8a86b8c444d5dd440d17653
#
_cell.length_a   1.000
_cell.length_b   1.000
_cell.length_c   1.000
_cell.angle_alpha   90.00
_cell.angle_beta   90.00
_cell.angle_gamma   90.00
#
_symmetry.space_group_name_H-M   'P 1'
#
loop_
_entity.id
_entity.type
_entity.pdbx_description
1 polymer ?
#
loop_
_entity_poly.entity_id
_entity_poly.type
_entity_poly.pdbx_seq_one_letter_code
_entity_poly.pdbx_strand_id
1 'polypeptide(L)'
;MATWYELHKKSSGFSQHTHIRYRNMDAASGTSSGIFNILGKGLKLNSKEDISPYLAELEKIEPLHEIHLGGNTLGVGACQALADVLKTKKTLRVADMADIFTGRLITEIPDALRALCDALVDHEQLEEVNLSDNAFGGRSAEPMVNLLTNNRHIRVLKLSNNGLGVSGGTIVADALYESAKHLKDGEKSQLRVVVCGRNRLENGSAIAWARAFAQHRGITEVSLYQNGIRMEGVRALCEGLSDCKDLEVLNLQDNTATLRGSRSVAKALPNWPHLRTLNLSDCLLKSKGGSLLFE
;
A
#
# COMPACT_ATOMS: atom_id res chain seq x y z
N MET A 1 -25.15 -16.65 12.68
CA MET A 1 -25.19 -16.11 14.07
C MET A 1 -24.23 -16.87 14.98
N ALA A 2 -22.99 -17.06 14.66
CA ALA A 2 -22.07 -17.82 15.52
C ALA A 2 -20.60 -17.56 15.22
N THR A 3 -20.14 -16.32 15.17
CA THR A 3 -18.70 -16.04 14.98
C THR A 3 -18.18 -14.81 15.70
N TRP A 4 -19.02 -14.13 16.48
CA TRP A 4 -18.62 -12.88 17.17
C TRP A 4 -18.14 -13.08 18.62
N TYR A 5 -18.37 -14.22 19.24
CA TYR A 5 -18.05 -14.46 20.66
C TYR A 5 -16.64 -15.02 20.89
N GLU A 6 -15.97 -15.54 19.86
CA GLU A 6 -14.61 -16.10 20.01
C GLU A 6 -13.46 -15.09 19.82
N LEU A 7 -13.71 -13.92 19.23
CA LEU A 7 -12.70 -12.89 18.99
C LEU A 7 -12.38 -12.01 20.21
N HIS A 8 -13.18 -12.07 21.29
CA HIS A 8 -13.04 -11.22 22.47
C HIS A 8 -12.25 -11.83 23.64
N LYS A 9 -11.80 -13.09 23.55
CA LYS A 9 -11.07 -13.75 24.65
C LYS A 9 -9.56 -13.85 24.48
N LYS A 10 -8.97 -13.26 23.42
CA LYS A 10 -7.50 -13.26 23.22
C LYS A 10 -6.90 -11.87 22.97
N SER A 11 -7.31 -10.87 23.73
CA SER A 11 -6.65 -9.57 23.74
C SER A 11 -5.86 -9.34 25.01
N SER A 12 -4.81 -10.08 25.19
CA SER A 12 -3.69 -9.68 26.04
C SER A 12 -2.42 -10.29 25.42
N GLY A 13 -1.69 -9.48 24.69
CA GLY A 13 -0.34 -9.82 24.23
C GLY A 13 -0.20 -9.89 22.71
N PHE A 14 0.62 -8.99 22.22
CA PHE A 14 1.35 -9.01 20.96
C PHE A 14 0.62 -8.65 19.64
N SER A 15 1.17 -7.59 19.08
CA SER A 15 1.13 -7.22 17.66
C SER A 15 1.10 -8.47 16.76
N GLN A 16 -0.04 -8.76 16.14
CA GLN A 16 -0.09 -9.71 15.04
C GLN A 16 0.03 -8.91 13.73
N HIS A 17 1.25 -8.87 13.22
CA HIS A 17 1.48 -8.66 11.80
C HIS A 17 0.66 -9.69 11.03
N THR A 18 -0.12 -9.25 10.08
CA THR A 18 -0.80 -10.12 9.12
C THR A 18 0.30 -10.77 8.28
N HIS A 19 0.81 -11.91 8.75
CA HIS A 19 1.69 -12.75 7.95
C HIS A 19 0.84 -13.35 6.82
N ILE A 20 0.95 -12.80 5.63
CA ILE A 20 0.69 -13.56 4.42
C ILE A 20 1.58 -14.79 4.52
N ARG A 21 0.98 -15.98 4.53
CA ARG A 21 1.72 -17.24 4.55
C ARG A 21 2.57 -17.30 3.28
N TYR A 22 3.85 -16.98 3.42
CA TYR A 22 4.85 -17.42 2.47
C TYR A 22 4.84 -18.95 2.52
N ARG A 23 4.46 -19.61 1.45
CA ARG A 23 4.73 -21.02 1.26
C ARG A 23 6.25 -21.18 1.30
N ASN A 24 6.77 -21.85 2.33
CA ASN A 24 8.12 -22.39 2.29
C ASN A 24 8.17 -23.32 1.07
N MET A 25 8.77 -22.84 -0.01
CA MET A 25 9.17 -23.70 -1.12
C MET A 25 10.60 -24.12 -0.81
N ASP A 26 10.71 -25.36 -0.36
CA ASP A 26 11.97 -26.06 -0.23
C ASP A 26 12.77 -25.97 -1.53
N ALA A 27 14.06 -25.74 -1.40
CA ALA A 27 15.02 -25.72 -2.48
C ALA A 27 15.07 -27.09 -3.17
N ALA A 28 14.26 -27.27 -4.21
CA ALA A 28 14.38 -28.35 -5.18
C ALA A 28 14.89 -27.78 -6.50
N SER A 29 16.03 -28.26 -6.91
CA SER A 29 16.73 -27.97 -8.16
C SER A 29 15.85 -28.03 -9.40
N GLY A 30 15.88 -26.96 -10.21
CA GLY A 30 15.49 -27.02 -11.63
C GLY A 30 14.22 -26.27 -11.99
N THR A 31 14.42 -25.16 -12.68
CA THR A 31 13.60 -24.15 -13.35
C THR A 31 13.50 -22.85 -12.53
N SER A 32 14.05 -21.76 -13.07
CA SER A 32 13.98 -20.44 -12.42
C SER A 32 12.51 -20.08 -12.24
N SER A 33 12.11 -19.90 -11.00
CA SER A 33 10.71 -19.58 -10.63
C SER A 33 10.25 -18.20 -11.13
N GLY A 34 11.08 -17.44 -11.89
CA GLY A 34 10.81 -16.06 -12.27
C GLY A 34 10.89 -15.09 -11.08
N ILE A 35 11.49 -15.48 -9.98
CA ILE A 35 11.54 -14.71 -8.73
C ILE A 35 13.00 -14.37 -8.39
N PHE A 36 13.25 -13.08 -8.16
CA PHE A 36 14.49 -12.60 -7.56
C PHE A 36 14.26 -12.27 -6.09
N ASN A 37 15.01 -12.91 -5.19
CA ASN A 37 14.77 -12.78 -3.76
C ASN A 37 16.07 -12.62 -2.96
N ILE A 38 16.22 -11.44 -2.37
CA ILE A 38 17.27 -11.11 -1.39
C ILE A 38 16.69 -10.70 -0.03
N LEU A 39 15.42 -11.01 0.23
CA LEU A 39 14.70 -10.64 1.45
C LEU A 39 15.47 -11.08 2.71
N GLY A 40 15.63 -10.14 3.65
CA GLY A 40 16.20 -10.41 4.98
C GLY A 40 17.69 -10.72 5.02
N LYS A 41 18.44 -10.48 3.95
CA LYS A 41 19.89 -10.76 3.93
C LYS A 41 20.73 -9.73 4.70
N GLY A 42 20.14 -8.61 5.14
CA GLY A 42 20.83 -7.57 5.91
C GLY A 42 21.95 -6.86 5.14
N LEU A 43 21.83 -6.80 3.81
CA LEU A 43 22.86 -6.24 2.93
C LEU A 43 22.89 -4.71 3.03
N LYS A 44 24.10 -4.14 2.92
CA LYS A 44 24.36 -2.70 2.83
C LYS A 44 24.85 -2.40 1.42
N LEU A 45 23.94 -2.10 0.51
CA LEU A 45 24.20 -1.85 -0.91
C LEU A 45 24.22 -0.34 -1.17
N ASN A 46 25.38 0.30 -1.07
CA ASN A 46 25.51 1.74 -1.20
C ASN A 46 25.66 2.18 -2.68
N SER A 47 26.41 1.42 -3.42
CA SER A 47 26.84 1.78 -4.77
C SER A 47 26.45 0.71 -5.82
N LYS A 48 26.71 1.03 -7.08
CA LYS A 48 26.56 0.09 -8.18
C LYS A 48 27.45 -1.15 -8.00
N GLU A 49 28.65 -0.96 -7.47
CA GLU A 49 29.61 -2.03 -7.22
C GLU A 49 29.10 -3.02 -6.18
N ASP A 50 28.49 -2.49 -5.09
CA ASP A 50 27.94 -3.33 -4.02
C ASP A 50 26.79 -4.22 -4.50
N ILE A 51 25.94 -3.72 -5.39
CA ILE A 51 24.76 -4.45 -5.89
C ILE A 51 25.09 -5.31 -7.13
N SER A 52 26.19 -5.06 -7.85
CA SER A 52 26.53 -5.74 -9.10
C SER A 52 26.47 -7.27 -9.04
N PRO A 53 26.95 -7.97 -7.98
CA PRO A 53 26.85 -9.42 -7.92
C PRO A 53 25.38 -9.90 -7.96
N TYR A 54 24.48 -9.18 -7.30
CA TYR A 54 23.04 -9.49 -7.25
C TYR A 54 22.35 -9.15 -8.56
N LEU A 55 22.76 -8.07 -9.25
CA LEU A 55 22.25 -7.72 -10.57
C LEU A 55 22.63 -8.79 -11.60
N ALA A 56 23.85 -9.35 -11.55
CA ALA A 56 24.26 -10.43 -12.43
C ALA A 56 23.42 -11.71 -12.25
N GLU A 57 22.87 -11.93 -11.06
CA GLU A 57 21.88 -13.00 -10.81
C GLU A 57 20.50 -12.62 -11.36
N LEU A 58 20.03 -11.40 -11.09
CA LEU A 58 18.75 -10.88 -11.55
C LEU A 58 18.64 -10.89 -13.09
N GLU A 59 19.69 -10.48 -13.77
CA GLU A 59 19.74 -10.42 -15.24
C GLU A 59 19.49 -11.78 -15.91
N LYS A 60 19.93 -12.88 -15.27
CA LYS A 60 19.77 -14.26 -15.77
C LYS A 60 18.33 -14.79 -15.61
N ILE A 61 17.52 -14.15 -14.77
CA ILE A 61 16.14 -14.59 -14.56
C ILE A 61 15.27 -14.08 -15.71
N GLU A 62 14.77 -15.00 -16.53
CA GLU A 62 13.91 -14.69 -17.66
C GLU A 62 12.87 -15.82 -17.85
N PRO A 63 11.57 -15.55 -17.78
CA PRO A 63 10.97 -14.26 -17.44
C PRO A 63 11.09 -13.92 -15.93
N LEU A 64 11.21 -12.62 -15.60
CA LEU A 64 11.18 -12.14 -14.22
C LEU A 64 9.75 -11.72 -13.86
N HIS A 65 9.17 -12.33 -12.84
CA HIS A 65 7.81 -12.02 -12.37
C HIS A 65 7.78 -11.28 -11.04
N GLU A 66 8.71 -11.56 -10.14
CA GLU A 66 8.70 -11.00 -8.80
C GLU A 66 10.10 -10.57 -8.34
N ILE A 67 10.18 -9.46 -7.64
CA ILE A 67 11.37 -9.04 -6.88
C ILE A 67 11.00 -8.85 -5.40
N HIS A 68 11.85 -9.35 -4.49
CA HIS A 68 11.73 -9.19 -3.04
C HIS A 68 13.04 -8.70 -2.48
N LEU A 69 13.07 -7.43 -2.05
CA LEU A 69 14.30 -6.72 -1.66
C LEU A 69 14.38 -6.40 -0.16
N GLY A 70 13.30 -6.59 0.58
CA GLY A 70 13.13 -6.11 1.96
C GLY A 70 14.18 -6.58 2.96
N GLY A 71 14.39 -5.80 4.03
CA GLY A 71 15.37 -6.11 5.07
C GLY A 71 16.82 -5.91 4.63
N ASN A 72 17.03 -5.10 3.59
CA ASN A 72 18.35 -4.65 3.11
C ASN A 72 18.35 -3.11 3.11
N THR A 73 19.51 -2.49 2.89
CA THR A 73 19.56 -1.04 2.76
C THR A 73 20.26 -0.62 1.46
N LEU A 74 19.52 0.07 0.58
CA LEU A 74 19.95 0.47 -0.75
C LEU A 74 20.23 1.98 -0.82
N GLY A 75 21.41 2.35 -1.28
CA GLY A 75 21.77 3.74 -1.58
C GLY A 75 21.37 4.15 -2.99
N VAL A 76 21.56 5.43 -3.31
CA VAL A 76 21.19 6.00 -4.62
C VAL A 76 21.85 5.24 -5.78
N GLY A 77 23.15 4.99 -5.71
CA GLY A 77 23.88 4.30 -6.79
C GLY A 77 23.41 2.85 -7.00
N ALA A 78 23.08 2.14 -5.91
CA ALA A 78 22.52 0.81 -6.01
C ALA A 78 21.11 0.82 -6.62
N CYS A 79 20.25 1.77 -6.20
CA CYS A 79 18.90 1.91 -6.76
C CYS A 79 18.91 2.28 -8.24
N GLN A 80 19.82 3.16 -8.67
CA GLN A 80 19.99 3.51 -10.09
C GLN A 80 20.41 2.31 -10.93
N ALA A 81 21.41 1.53 -10.45
CA ALA A 81 21.86 0.34 -11.15
C ALA A 81 20.76 -0.74 -11.23
N LEU A 82 20.00 -0.93 -10.14
CA LEU A 82 18.85 -1.83 -10.13
C LEU A 82 17.75 -1.35 -11.09
N ALA A 83 17.45 -0.07 -11.09
CA ALA A 83 16.46 0.54 -11.98
C ALA A 83 16.78 0.31 -13.45
N ASP A 84 18.07 0.40 -13.85
CA ASP A 84 18.49 0.15 -15.23
C ASP A 84 18.24 -1.30 -15.68
N VAL A 85 18.41 -2.27 -14.79
CA VAL A 85 18.06 -3.67 -15.06
C VAL A 85 16.54 -3.84 -15.11
N LEU A 86 15.81 -3.30 -14.12
CA LEU A 86 14.36 -3.43 -14.05
C LEU A 86 13.65 -2.85 -15.27
N LYS A 87 14.12 -1.76 -15.85
CA LYS A 87 13.56 -1.19 -17.09
C LYS A 87 13.41 -2.22 -18.23
N THR A 88 14.27 -3.23 -18.26
CA THR A 88 14.26 -4.28 -19.29
C THR A 88 13.34 -5.46 -18.95
N LYS A 89 12.98 -5.65 -17.68
CA LYS A 89 12.22 -6.80 -17.19
C LYS A 89 10.70 -6.60 -17.27
N LYS A 90 10.17 -6.52 -18.48
CA LYS A 90 8.76 -6.16 -18.76
C LYS A 90 7.72 -7.18 -18.30
N THR A 91 8.14 -8.36 -17.87
CA THR A 91 7.26 -9.41 -17.31
C THR A 91 7.05 -9.29 -15.80
N LEU A 92 7.65 -8.27 -15.15
CA LEU A 92 7.54 -8.04 -13.71
C LEU A 92 6.10 -7.74 -13.30
N ARG A 93 5.61 -8.50 -12.32
CA ARG A 93 4.25 -8.38 -11.75
C ARG A 93 4.26 -7.88 -10.32
N VAL A 94 5.26 -8.26 -9.52
CA VAL A 94 5.37 -7.90 -8.11
C VAL A 94 6.70 -7.20 -7.85
N ALA A 95 6.63 -5.96 -7.38
CA ALA A 95 7.78 -5.19 -6.92
C ALA A 95 7.67 -4.98 -5.40
N ASP A 96 8.22 -5.92 -4.62
CA ASP A 96 8.29 -5.83 -3.16
C ASP A 96 9.60 -5.17 -2.74
N MET A 97 9.49 -3.87 -2.45
CA MET A 97 10.55 -2.96 -2.05
C MET A 97 10.30 -2.41 -0.64
N ALA A 98 9.65 -3.22 0.22
CA ALA A 98 9.44 -2.84 1.61
C ALA A 98 10.76 -2.88 2.38
N ASP A 99 10.95 -1.96 3.34
CA ASP A 99 12.14 -1.90 4.22
C ASP A 99 13.48 -2.00 3.46
N ILE A 100 13.67 -1.10 2.48
CA ILE A 100 14.93 -1.00 1.70
C ILE A 100 15.73 0.28 1.97
N PHE A 101 15.24 1.17 2.86
CA PHE A 101 15.89 2.45 3.17
C PHE A 101 16.24 2.62 4.66
N THR A 102 16.12 1.58 5.46
CA THR A 102 16.49 1.66 6.89
C THR A 102 17.94 2.10 7.06
N GLY A 103 18.15 3.17 7.85
CA GLY A 103 19.47 3.76 8.10
C GLY A 103 19.99 4.70 6.99
N ARG A 104 19.19 5.00 5.96
CA ARG A 104 19.55 5.98 4.93
C ARG A 104 19.24 7.41 5.34
N LEU A 105 19.99 8.34 4.77
CA LEU A 105 19.70 9.75 4.97
C LEU A 105 18.40 10.14 4.26
N ILE A 106 17.57 10.92 4.92
CA ILE A 106 16.30 11.41 4.36
C ILE A 106 16.50 12.26 3.09
N THR A 107 17.70 12.78 2.87
CA THR A 107 18.04 13.58 1.70
C THR A 107 18.39 12.75 0.47
N GLU A 108 18.82 11.49 0.64
CA GLU A 108 19.16 10.59 -0.48
C GLU A 108 18.00 9.70 -0.93
N ILE A 109 17.04 9.44 -0.02
CA ILE A 109 15.90 8.57 -0.30
C ILE A 109 15.07 9.04 -1.51
N PRO A 110 14.76 10.35 -1.70
CA PRO A 110 13.97 10.78 -2.84
C PRO A 110 14.58 10.42 -4.20
N ASP A 111 15.91 10.54 -4.35
CA ASP A 111 16.59 10.23 -5.61
C ASP A 111 16.63 8.72 -5.86
N ALA A 112 16.88 7.93 -4.82
CA ALA A 112 16.84 6.48 -4.88
C ALA A 112 15.45 5.95 -5.25
N LEU A 113 14.41 6.47 -4.59
CA LEU A 113 13.01 6.10 -4.84
C LEU A 113 12.56 6.51 -6.24
N ARG A 114 12.94 7.70 -6.71
CA ARG A 114 12.63 8.17 -8.07
C ARG A 114 13.18 7.23 -9.12
N ALA A 115 14.45 6.82 -9.00
CA ALA A 115 15.07 5.90 -9.96
C ALA A 115 14.28 4.58 -10.07
N LEU A 116 13.87 4.01 -8.94
CA LEU A 116 13.08 2.78 -8.91
C LEU A 116 11.67 2.98 -9.46
N CYS A 117 10.97 4.04 -9.06
CA CYS A 117 9.62 4.33 -9.53
C CYS A 117 9.59 4.59 -11.05
N ASP A 118 10.50 5.41 -11.56
CA ASP A 118 10.56 5.74 -12.99
C ASP A 118 10.89 4.51 -13.85
N ALA A 119 11.66 3.56 -13.33
CA ALA A 119 11.93 2.30 -14.03
C ALA A 119 10.68 1.44 -14.25
N LEU A 120 9.67 1.60 -13.40
CA LEU A 120 8.46 0.77 -13.38
C LEU A 120 7.26 1.39 -14.12
N VAL A 121 7.36 2.63 -14.59
CA VAL A 121 6.23 3.36 -15.20
C VAL A 121 5.63 2.58 -16.38
N ASP A 122 6.45 2.02 -17.25
CA ASP A 122 6.05 1.34 -18.50
C ASP A 122 5.92 -0.19 -18.35
N HIS A 123 5.68 -0.69 -17.13
CA HIS A 123 5.49 -2.12 -16.88
C HIS A 123 4.01 -2.47 -16.94
N GLU A 124 3.54 -2.95 -18.09
CA GLU A 124 2.13 -3.27 -18.33
C GLU A 124 1.63 -4.50 -17.55
N GLN A 125 2.53 -5.33 -17.04
CA GLN A 125 2.18 -6.49 -16.22
C GLN A 125 2.33 -6.24 -14.72
N LEU A 126 2.72 -5.03 -14.29
CA LEU A 126 2.94 -4.71 -12.88
C LEU A 126 1.61 -4.65 -12.13
N GLU A 127 1.40 -5.61 -11.25
CA GLU A 127 0.17 -5.74 -10.46
C GLU A 127 0.34 -5.22 -9.02
N GLU A 128 1.50 -5.45 -8.40
CA GLU A 128 1.74 -5.08 -7.01
C GLU A 128 3.00 -4.23 -6.85
N VAL A 129 2.85 -3.12 -6.11
CA VAL A 129 3.95 -2.29 -5.62
C VAL A 129 3.87 -2.19 -4.11
N ASN A 130 4.89 -2.69 -3.41
CA ASN A 130 5.01 -2.58 -1.97
C ASN A 130 6.23 -1.72 -1.61
N LEU A 131 5.97 -0.55 -1.03
CA LEU A 131 6.96 0.40 -0.53
C LEU A 131 6.80 0.64 0.98
N SER A 132 6.15 -0.29 1.69
CA SER A 132 5.93 -0.17 3.14
C SER A 132 7.23 -0.13 3.94
N ASP A 133 7.18 0.38 5.16
CA ASP A 133 8.26 0.33 6.16
C ASP A 133 9.58 1.03 5.75
N ASN A 134 9.50 2.01 4.84
CA ASN A 134 10.68 2.75 4.37
C ASN A 134 10.94 4.08 5.12
N ALA A 135 9.99 4.53 5.93
CA ALA A 135 10.09 5.73 6.78
C ALA A 135 10.58 6.99 6.04
N PHE A 136 10.26 7.13 4.75
CA PHE A 136 10.84 8.16 3.90
C PHE A 136 10.24 9.57 4.08
N GLY A 137 9.18 9.70 4.87
CA GLY A 137 8.55 11.00 5.15
C GLY A 137 7.83 11.63 3.95
N GLY A 138 7.19 12.79 4.21
CA GLY A 138 6.35 13.45 3.21
C GLY A 138 7.09 13.96 1.97
N ARG A 139 8.39 14.24 2.06
CA ARG A 139 9.20 14.72 0.93
C ARG A 139 9.41 13.66 -0.15
N SER A 140 9.30 12.40 0.20
CA SER A 140 9.47 11.29 -0.73
C SER A 140 8.16 10.86 -1.43
N ALA A 141 7.07 11.59 -1.23
CA ALA A 141 5.83 11.35 -1.96
C ALA A 141 5.95 11.75 -3.45
N GLU A 142 6.62 12.85 -3.73
CA GLU A 142 6.77 13.38 -5.08
C GLU A 142 7.50 12.42 -6.05
N PRO A 143 8.60 11.72 -5.68
CA PRO A 143 9.20 10.67 -6.50
C PRO A 143 8.27 9.56 -6.98
N MET A 144 7.18 9.28 -6.28
CA MET A 144 6.21 8.26 -6.65
C MET A 144 5.16 8.74 -7.67
N VAL A 145 5.00 10.05 -7.84
CA VAL A 145 3.91 10.65 -8.63
C VAL A 145 3.90 10.13 -10.06
N ASN A 146 5.05 10.07 -10.71
CA ASN A 146 5.14 9.61 -12.10
C ASN A 146 4.63 8.17 -12.27
N LEU A 147 5.07 7.26 -11.41
CA LEU A 147 4.61 5.87 -11.40
C LEU A 147 3.11 5.78 -11.13
N LEU A 148 2.63 6.42 -10.06
CA LEU A 148 1.23 6.31 -9.62
C LEU A 148 0.24 6.96 -10.59
N THR A 149 0.67 7.98 -11.35
CA THR A 149 -0.18 8.65 -12.33
C THR A 149 -0.24 7.88 -13.65
N ASN A 150 0.88 7.33 -14.11
CA ASN A 150 1.02 6.83 -15.48
C ASN A 150 0.92 5.30 -15.59
N ASN A 151 1.36 4.53 -14.59
CA ASN A 151 1.14 3.08 -14.60
C ASN A 151 -0.28 2.76 -14.12
N ARG A 152 -1.15 2.36 -15.04
CA ARG A 152 -2.57 2.07 -14.80
C ARG A 152 -2.86 0.59 -14.57
N HIS A 153 -1.81 -0.24 -14.52
CA HIS A 153 -1.92 -1.69 -14.35
C HIS A 153 -1.82 -2.12 -12.88
N ILE A 154 -1.32 -1.23 -12.01
CA ILE A 154 -1.19 -1.50 -10.57
C ILE A 154 -2.55 -1.81 -9.96
N ARG A 155 -2.64 -2.97 -9.32
CA ARG A 155 -3.83 -3.46 -8.62
C ARG A 155 -3.70 -3.36 -7.11
N VAL A 156 -2.49 -3.51 -6.60
CA VAL A 156 -2.17 -3.53 -5.17
C VAL A 156 -1.10 -2.52 -4.87
N LEU A 157 -1.41 -1.53 -4.04
CA LEU A 157 -0.48 -0.51 -3.58
C LEU A 157 -0.35 -0.57 -2.06
N LYS A 158 0.87 -0.83 -1.57
CA LYS A 158 1.19 -0.88 -0.15
C LYS A 158 2.22 0.19 0.21
N LEU A 159 1.85 1.08 1.14
CA LEU A 159 2.63 2.26 1.56
C LEU A 159 2.66 2.43 3.08
N SER A 160 2.41 1.37 3.87
CA SER A 160 2.32 1.50 5.33
C SER A 160 3.64 1.97 5.95
N ASN A 161 3.54 2.69 7.07
CA ASN A 161 4.67 3.05 7.92
C ASN A 161 5.79 3.86 7.22
N ASN A 162 5.38 4.87 6.44
CA ASN A 162 6.33 5.72 5.72
C ASN A 162 6.41 7.17 6.25
N GLY A 163 5.52 7.53 7.17
CA GLY A 163 5.53 8.89 7.74
C GLY A 163 5.17 9.98 6.72
N LEU A 164 4.29 9.68 5.75
CA LEU A 164 3.91 10.59 4.67
C LEU A 164 3.35 11.93 5.18
N GLY A 165 2.65 11.92 6.32
CA GLY A 165 1.96 13.08 6.83
C GLY A 165 0.81 13.53 5.91
N VAL A 166 0.19 14.66 6.26
CA VAL A 166 -0.92 15.22 5.48
C VAL A 166 -0.48 15.56 4.06
N SER A 167 0.64 16.25 3.91
CA SER A 167 1.12 16.73 2.61
C SER A 167 1.51 15.56 1.68
N GLY A 168 2.34 14.63 2.16
CA GLY A 168 2.76 13.47 1.35
C GLY A 168 1.59 12.54 1.01
N GLY A 169 0.68 12.30 1.97
CA GLY A 169 -0.52 11.53 1.72
C GLY A 169 -1.46 12.16 0.70
N THR A 170 -1.55 13.49 0.69
CA THR A 170 -2.33 14.23 -0.33
C THR A 170 -1.69 14.09 -1.71
N ILE A 171 -0.37 14.24 -1.83
CA ILE A 171 0.35 14.07 -3.11
C ILE A 171 0.10 12.67 -3.70
N VAL A 172 0.21 11.62 -2.88
CA VAL A 172 -0.06 10.24 -3.32
C VAL A 172 -1.52 10.07 -3.77
N ALA A 173 -2.47 10.55 -2.97
CA ALA A 173 -3.89 10.46 -3.30
C ALA A 173 -4.24 11.23 -4.58
N ASP A 174 -3.64 12.41 -4.79
CA ASP A 174 -3.83 13.21 -5.99
C ASP A 174 -3.25 12.52 -7.23
N ALA A 175 -2.08 11.88 -7.12
CA ALA A 175 -1.52 11.09 -8.21
C ALA A 175 -2.44 9.93 -8.61
N LEU A 176 -3.01 9.22 -7.64
CA LEU A 176 -4.00 8.16 -7.88
C LEU A 176 -5.28 8.73 -8.53
N TYR A 177 -5.78 9.87 -8.05
CA TYR A 177 -6.92 10.54 -8.67
C TYR A 177 -6.65 10.89 -10.14
N GLU A 178 -5.48 11.48 -10.44
CA GLU A 178 -5.07 11.82 -11.80
C GLU A 178 -5.00 10.57 -12.71
N SER A 179 -4.49 9.44 -12.18
CA SER A 179 -4.39 8.19 -12.95
C SER A 179 -5.74 7.66 -13.43
N ALA A 180 -6.82 7.98 -12.72
CA ALA A 180 -8.17 7.50 -13.02
C ALA A 180 -9.05 8.55 -13.75
N LYS A 181 -8.58 9.77 -13.99
CA LYS A 181 -9.36 10.83 -14.67
C LYS A 181 -9.82 10.48 -16.09
N HIS A 182 -9.10 9.58 -16.77
CA HIS A 182 -9.48 9.14 -18.10
C HIS A 182 -10.70 8.22 -18.13
N LEU A 183 -11.07 7.66 -16.97
CA LEU A 183 -12.22 6.75 -16.87
C LEU A 183 -13.51 7.53 -17.10
N LYS A 184 -14.40 6.94 -17.90
CA LYS A 184 -15.76 7.43 -18.09
C LYS A 184 -16.61 7.14 -16.87
N ASP A 185 -17.76 7.78 -16.81
CA ASP A 185 -18.69 7.53 -15.71
C ASP A 185 -19.14 6.07 -15.70
N GLY A 186 -19.04 5.43 -14.52
CA GLY A 186 -19.33 4.00 -14.33
C GLY A 186 -18.17 3.03 -14.61
N GLU A 187 -17.08 3.46 -15.25
CA GLU A 187 -15.90 2.62 -15.44
C GLU A 187 -15.11 2.43 -14.13
N LYS A 188 -14.46 1.30 -13.99
CA LYS A 188 -13.60 0.95 -12.85
C LYS A 188 -12.15 0.88 -13.30
N SER A 189 -11.24 1.43 -12.51
CA SER A 189 -9.79 1.25 -12.74
C SER A 189 -9.33 -0.18 -12.45
N GLN A 190 -8.04 -0.45 -12.65
CA GLN A 190 -7.42 -1.71 -12.24
C GLN A 190 -7.09 -1.75 -10.72
N LEU A 191 -6.97 -0.60 -10.05
CA LEU A 191 -6.63 -0.55 -8.62
C LEU A 191 -7.72 -1.22 -7.77
N ARG A 192 -7.30 -2.15 -6.91
CA ARG A 192 -8.17 -2.96 -6.05
C ARG A 192 -7.86 -2.79 -4.57
N VAL A 193 -6.58 -2.76 -4.21
CA VAL A 193 -6.12 -2.81 -2.83
C VAL A 193 -5.23 -1.62 -2.54
N VAL A 194 -5.56 -0.87 -1.48
CA VAL A 194 -4.75 0.23 -0.97
C VAL A 194 -4.50 0.01 0.52
N VAL A 195 -3.23 -0.19 0.89
CA VAL A 195 -2.80 -0.33 2.27
C VAL A 195 -1.83 0.79 2.61
N CYS A 196 -2.28 1.77 3.40
CA CYS A 196 -1.50 2.97 3.74
C CYS A 196 -1.68 3.35 5.24
N GLY A 197 -1.49 2.36 6.13
CA GLY A 197 -1.54 2.55 7.57
C GLY A 197 -0.30 3.26 8.12
N ARG A 198 -0.38 3.80 9.35
CA ARG A 198 0.75 4.39 10.09
C ARG A 198 1.49 5.51 9.35
N ASN A 199 0.75 6.40 8.68
CA ASN A 199 1.32 7.47 7.86
C ASN A 199 0.99 8.88 8.36
N ARG A 200 0.21 9.04 9.43
CA ARG A 200 -0.23 10.35 9.95
C ARG A 200 -0.99 11.16 8.87
N LEU A 201 -1.89 10.49 8.14
CA LEU A 201 -2.66 11.10 7.05
C LEU A 201 -3.62 12.18 7.53
N GLU A 202 -4.16 12.01 8.73
CA GLU A 202 -5.10 12.91 9.39
C GLU A 202 -6.32 13.26 8.49
N ASN A 203 -7.16 14.21 8.93
CA ASN A 203 -8.31 14.64 8.13
C ASN A 203 -7.91 15.36 6.84
N GLY A 204 -6.79 16.09 6.87
CA GLY A 204 -6.35 16.89 5.72
C GLY A 204 -6.08 16.04 4.48
N SER A 205 -5.47 14.87 4.65
CA SER A 205 -5.22 13.94 3.54
C SER A 205 -6.42 13.04 3.24
N ALA A 206 -7.24 12.69 4.25
CA ALA A 206 -8.38 11.78 4.09
C ALA A 206 -9.37 12.25 3.00
N ILE A 207 -9.55 13.56 2.82
CA ILE A 207 -10.41 14.13 1.77
C ILE A 207 -9.85 13.83 0.36
N ALA A 208 -8.54 13.94 0.18
CA ALA A 208 -7.90 13.62 -1.10
C ALA A 208 -8.01 12.12 -1.41
N TRP A 209 -7.80 11.25 -0.41
CA TRP A 209 -8.01 9.80 -0.54
C TRP A 209 -9.46 9.46 -0.90
N ALA A 210 -10.44 10.09 -0.24
CA ALA A 210 -11.84 9.91 -0.56
C ALA A 210 -12.15 10.25 -2.03
N ARG A 211 -11.60 11.36 -2.53
CA ARG A 211 -11.73 11.76 -3.94
C ARG A 211 -11.10 10.75 -4.90
N ALA A 212 -9.92 10.24 -4.57
CA ALA A 212 -9.25 9.21 -5.36
C ALA A 212 -10.10 7.92 -5.43
N PHE A 213 -10.60 7.43 -4.30
CA PHE A 213 -11.44 6.22 -4.26
C PHE A 213 -12.75 6.39 -5.05
N ALA A 214 -13.40 7.54 -4.94
CA ALA A 214 -14.61 7.85 -5.73
C ALA A 214 -14.35 7.78 -7.24
N GLN A 215 -13.15 8.15 -7.69
CA GLN A 215 -12.78 8.10 -9.11
C GLN A 215 -12.44 6.68 -9.57
N HIS A 216 -11.77 5.88 -8.72
CA HIS A 216 -11.35 4.51 -9.07
C HIS A 216 -12.52 3.51 -9.13
N ARG A 217 -13.48 3.59 -8.21
CA ARG A 217 -14.71 2.76 -8.11
C ARG A 217 -14.50 1.24 -8.01
N GLY A 218 -13.37 0.71 -8.43
CA GLY A 218 -13.06 -0.72 -8.44
C GLY A 218 -12.38 -1.24 -7.17
N ILE A 219 -12.30 -0.43 -6.12
CA ILE A 219 -11.59 -0.78 -4.88
C ILE A 219 -12.31 -1.90 -4.13
N THR A 220 -11.54 -2.93 -3.75
CA THR A 220 -12.01 -4.06 -2.95
C THR A 220 -11.48 -4.04 -1.52
N GLU A 221 -10.32 -3.42 -1.29
CA GLU A 221 -9.73 -3.29 0.04
C GLU A 221 -9.14 -1.91 0.29
N VAL A 222 -9.51 -1.31 1.41
CA VAL A 222 -8.89 -0.09 1.94
C VAL A 222 -8.44 -0.33 3.38
N SER A 223 -7.14 -0.14 3.64
CA SER A 223 -6.57 -0.26 4.97
C SER A 223 -5.79 1.01 5.32
N LEU A 224 -6.41 1.89 6.12
CA LEU A 224 -5.88 3.20 6.56
C LEU A 224 -5.76 3.26 8.09
N TYR A 225 -5.35 2.14 8.71
CA TYR A 225 -5.22 2.04 10.15
C TYR A 225 -4.16 3.00 10.72
N GLN A 226 -4.36 3.45 11.95
CA GLN A 226 -3.39 4.24 12.73
C GLN A 226 -2.87 5.49 11.99
N ASN A 227 -3.81 6.29 11.45
CA ASN A 227 -3.50 7.49 10.68
C ASN A 227 -3.90 8.81 11.34
N GLY A 228 -4.49 8.77 12.53
CA GLY A 228 -4.99 9.99 13.19
C GLY A 228 -6.20 10.61 12.49
N ILE A 229 -6.91 9.86 11.68
CA ILE A 229 -8.11 10.31 10.97
C ILE A 229 -9.26 10.45 11.99
N ARG A 230 -9.90 11.62 12.02
CA ARG A 230 -11.02 11.91 12.90
C ARG A 230 -12.35 11.73 12.15
N MET A 231 -13.44 11.94 12.86
CA MET A 231 -14.82 11.74 12.36
C MET A 231 -15.13 12.42 11.03
N GLU A 232 -14.56 13.60 10.75
CA GLU A 232 -14.75 14.29 9.47
C GLU A 232 -14.05 13.56 8.33
N GLY A 233 -12.81 13.07 8.55
CA GLY A 233 -12.07 12.27 7.60
C GLY A 233 -12.75 10.92 7.35
N VAL A 234 -13.22 10.25 8.41
CA VAL A 234 -14.00 9.01 8.30
C VAL A 234 -15.24 9.23 7.46
N ARG A 235 -15.98 10.34 7.67
CA ARG A 235 -17.14 10.68 6.84
C ARG A 235 -16.75 10.84 5.37
N ALA A 236 -15.71 11.61 5.08
CA ALA A 236 -15.24 11.82 3.72
C ALA A 236 -14.87 10.50 3.03
N LEU A 237 -14.16 9.60 3.73
CA LEU A 237 -13.80 8.26 3.21
C LEU A 237 -15.05 7.42 2.93
N CYS A 238 -16.05 7.41 3.81
CA CYS A 238 -17.31 6.72 3.58
C CYS A 238 -18.06 7.25 2.34
N GLU A 239 -18.09 8.58 2.18
CA GLU A 239 -18.68 9.24 1.02
C GLU A 239 -17.90 8.88 -0.27
N GLY A 240 -16.57 8.93 -0.24
CA GLY A 240 -15.72 8.60 -1.39
C GLY A 240 -15.77 7.13 -1.80
N LEU A 241 -15.99 6.24 -0.86
CA LEU A 241 -16.11 4.79 -1.11
C LEU A 241 -17.55 4.36 -1.49
N SER A 242 -18.53 5.26 -1.48
CA SER A 242 -19.94 4.92 -1.69
C SER A 242 -20.22 4.21 -3.03
N ASP A 243 -19.43 4.49 -4.06
CA ASP A 243 -19.51 3.87 -5.37
C ASP A 243 -18.58 2.67 -5.57
N CYS A 244 -17.78 2.32 -4.58
CA CYS A 244 -16.97 1.11 -4.58
C CYS A 244 -17.81 -0.10 -4.16
N LYS A 245 -18.70 -0.55 -5.05
CA LYS A 245 -19.67 -1.62 -4.75
C LYS A 245 -19.02 -2.97 -4.50
N ASP A 246 -17.77 -3.15 -4.95
CA ASP A 246 -16.99 -4.38 -4.76
C ASP A 246 -16.16 -4.35 -3.46
N LEU A 247 -16.34 -3.35 -2.58
CA LEU A 247 -15.56 -3.25 -1.34
C LEU A 247 -15.84 -4.45 -0.42
N GLU A 248 -14.79 -5.20 -0.11
CA GLU A 248 -14.81 -6.40 0.75
C GLU A 248 -14.16 -6.15 2.12
N VAL A 249 -13.14 -5.27 2.15
CA VAL A 249 -12.38 -4.98 3.38
C VAL A 249 -12.23 -3.49 3.59
N LEU A 250 -12.68 -3.01 4.74
CA LEU A 250 -12.43 -1.65 5.22
C LEU A 250 -11.78 -1.70 6.60
N ASN A 251 -10.52 -1.31 6.69
CA ASN A 251 -9.77 -1.26 7.94
C ASN A 251 -9.39 0.19 8.28
N LEU A 252 -10.05 0.73 9.30
CA LEU A 252 -9.81 2.06 9.87
C LEU A 252 -9.38 1.98 11.35
N GLN A 253 -8.84 0.84 11.79
CA GLN A 253 -8.38 0.61 13.15
C GLN A 253 -7.49 1.76 13.68
N ASP A 254 -7.59 2.05 14.98
CA ASP A 254 -6.77 3.05 15.67
C ASP A 254 -6.81 4.44 14.99
N ASN A 255 -8.04 4.87 14.71
CA ASN A 255 -8.37 6.22 14.27
C ASN A 255 -9.41 6.81 15.23
N THR A 256 -9.84 8.06 15.04
CA THR A 256 -10.77 8.72 15.97
C THR A 256 -12.14 8.92 15.32
N ALA A 257 -12.84 7.82 15.02
CA ALA A 257 -14.17 7.87 14.42
C ALA A 257 -15.23 8.42 15.38
N THR A 258 -15.22 8.04 16.64
CA THR A 258 -16.20 8.39 17.65
C THR A 258 -17.65 8.00 17.24
N LEU A 259 -18.65 8.42 18.00
CA LEU A 259 -20.07 8.24 17.65
C LEU A 259 -20.45 8.90 16.29
N ARG A 260 -19.83 10.04 15.95
CA ARG A 260 -20.14 10.72 14.69
C ARG A 260 -19.62 9.95 13.48
N GLY A 261 -18.40 9.41 13.54
CA GLY A 261 -17.87 8.54 12.52
C GLY A 261 -18.65 7.24 12.38
N SER A 262 -19.09 6.62 13.51
CA SER A 262 -19.95 5.42 13.45
C SER A 262 -21.23 5.67 12.63
N ARG A 263 -21.89 6.84 12.81
CA ARG A 263 -23.06 7.19 12.01
C ARG A 263 -22.76 7.28 10.52
N SER A 264 -21.57 7.79 10.15
CA SER A 264 -21.16 7.88 8.76
C SER A 264 -20.91 6.49 8.17
N VAL A 265 -20.26 5.61 8.92
CA VAL A 265 -20.05 4.21 8.52
C VAL A 265 -21.39 3.48 8.38
N ALA A 266 -22.26 3.53 9.40
CA ALA A 266 -23.59 2.89 9.37
C ALA A 266 -24.41 3.33 8.16
N LYS A 267 -24.41 4.63 7.86
CA LYS A 267 -25.07 5.18 6.65
C LYS A 267 -24.48 4.66 5.34
N ALA A 268 -23.18 4.36 5.31
CA ALA A 268 -22.48 3.90 4.12
C ALA A 268 -22.57 2.38 3.89
N LEU A 269 -22.75 1.58 4.95
CA LEU A 269 -22.82 0.12 4.88
C LEU A 269 -23.74 -0.44 3.77
N PRO A 270 -24.96 0.11 3.54
CA PRO A 270 -25.81 -0.38 2.46
C PRO A 270 -25.19 -0.23 1.04
N ASN A 271 -24.19 0.63 0.89
CA ASN A 271 -23.50 0.80 -0.40
C ASN A 271 -22.47 -0.30 -0.70
N TRP A 272 -22.09 -1.11 0.30
CA TRP A 272 -21.03 -2.12 0.22
C TRP A 272 -21.60 -3.55 0.38
N PRO A 273 -22.35 -4.06 -0.57
CA PRO A 273 -23.04 -5.37 -0.44
C PRO A 273 -22.08 -6.55 -0.31
N HIS A 274 -20.81 -6.38 -0.69
CA HIS A 274 -19.78 -7.42 -0.62
C HIS A 274 -18.84 -7.28 0.58
N LEU A 275 -19.09 -6.30 1.48
CA LEU A 275 -18.24 -6.07 2.65
C LEU A 275 -18.23 -7.28 3.58
N ARG A 276 -17.05 -7.86 3.80
CA ARG A 276 -16.83 -9.04 4.67
C ARG A 276 -16.11 -8.66 5.96
N THR A 277 -15.25 -7.64 5.88
CA THR A 277 -14.44 -7.21 7.02
C THR A 277 -14.55 -5.70 7.22
N LEU A 278 -15.05 -5.30 8.38
CA LEU A 278 -15.03 -3.92 8.85
C LEU A 278 -14.24 -3.88 10.16
N ASN A 279 -13.06 -3.26 10.15
CA ASN A 279 -12.24 -3.10 11.33
C ASN A 279 -12.26 -1.64 11.81
N LEU A 280 -12.93 -1.40 12.93
CA LEU A 280 -13.00 -0.12 13.65
C LEU A 280 -12.48 -0.25 15.09
N SER A 281 -11.61 -1.23 15.35
CA SER A 281 -10.98 -1.41 16.66
C SER A 281 -10.24 -0.13 17.07
N ASP A 282 -10.29 0.21 18.34
CA ASP A 282 -9.64 1.40 18.91
C ASP A 282 -10.05 2.75 18.29
N CYS A 283 -11.26 2.82 17.68
CA CYS A 283 -11.81 4.02 17.05
C CYS A 283 -12.66 4.90 17.97
N LEU A 284 -12.63 4.69 19.28
CA LEU A 284 -13.36 5.45 20.31
C LEU A 284 -14.89 5.49 20.11
N LEU A 285 -15.48 4.41 19.59
CA LEU A 285 -16.89 4.35 19.23
C LEU A 285 -17.83 4.42 20.44
N LYS A 286 -17.39 3.92 21.60
CA LYS A 286 -18.22 3.68 22.80
C LYS A 286 -19.40 2.74 22.47
N SER A 287 -20.14 2.30 23.48
CA SER A 287 -21.28 1.37 23.29
C SER A 287 -22.29 1.87 22.27
N LYS A 288 -22.67 3.16 22.37
CA LYS A 288 -23.67 3.76 21.50
C LYS A 288 -23.22 3.82 20.02
N GLY A 289 -21.91 4.03 19.76
CA GLY A 289 -21.37 4.03 18.40
C GLY A 289 -21.26 2.62 17.82
N GLY A 290 -20.97 1.63 18.66
CA GLY A 290 -20.97 0.23 18.27
C GLY A 290 -22.37 -0.26 17.89
N SER A 291 -23.40 0.03 18.72
CA SER A 291 -24.78 -0.39 18.45
C SER A 291 -25.31 0.08 17.09
N LEU A 292 -24.98 1.31 16.68
CA LEU A 292 -25.41 1.87 15.40
C LEU A 292 -24.93 1.09 14.15
N LEU A 293 -23.91 0.25 14.28
CA LEU A 293 -23.38 -0.53 13.18
C LEU A 293 -24.17 -1.84 12.96
N PHE A 294 -25.09 -2.17 13.87
CA PHE A 294 -25.90 -3.40 13.84
C PHE A 294 -27.40 -3.14 13.70
N GLU A 295 -27.82 -1.88 13.66
CA GLU A 295 -29.17 -1.42 13.36
C GLU A 295 -29.39 -1.32 11.83
#